data_a24f65f02e787f621ac87f73e74a886b
#
_entry.id   a24f65f02e787f621ac87f73e74a886b
#
_cell.length_a   1.000
_cell.length_b   1.000
_cell.length_c   1.000
_cell.angle_alpha   90.00
_cell.angle_beta   90.00
_cell.angle_gamma   90.00
#
_symmetry.space_group_name_H-M   'P 1'
#
loop_
_entity.id
_entity.type
_entity.pdbx_description
1 polymer ?
#
loop_
_entity_poly.entity_id
_entity_poly.type
_entity_poly.pdbx_seq_one_letter_code
_entity_poly.pdbx_strand_id
1 'polypeptide(L)'
;YFLQHEIDMLISTISIAEYCIGGDIHELPLKNLQIVPFNLNHAQRTGEFAKIAFQAKNAGSLQVNERKIIPNDTKLFAQADCEKSVEFYLSSDTESQKVYNILKNKATPKFQFIHLNTPYNETFGVLDL
;
A
#
# COMPACT_ATOMS: atom_id res chain seq x y z
N TYR A 1 -5.81 17.19 -5.36
CA TYR A 1 -7.12 16.52 -5.46
C TYR A 1 -7.63 16.07 -4.09
N PHE A 2 -6.83 15.31 -3.37
CA PHE A 2 -7.29 14.71 -2.11
C PHE A 2 -7.62 15.75 -1.04
N LEU A 3 -6.77 16.77 -0.89
CA LEU A 3 -7.04 17.83 0.10
C LEU A 3 -8.25 18.66 -0.29
N GLN A 4 -8.48 18.89 -1.58
CA GLN A 4 -9.64 19.65 -2.07
C GLN A 4 -10.95 18.91 -1.83
N HIS A 5 -10.93 17.59 -1.76
CA HIS A 5 -12.12 16.76 -1.59
C HIS A 5 -12.26 16.22 -0.16
N GLU A 6 -11.53 16.80 0.79
CA GLU A 6 -11.58 16.44 2.21
C GLU A 6 -11.31 14.96 2.46
N ILE A 7 -10.45 14.35 1.64
CA ILE A 7 -10.04 12.96 1.82
C ILE A 7 -8.86 12.92 2.79
N ASP A 8 -9.01 12.14 3.86
CA ASP A 8 -7.94 11.95 4.84
C ASP A 8 -6.84 11.09 4.24
N MET A 9 -5.59 11.52 4.46
CA MET A 9 -4.42 10.80 4.00
C MET A 9 -3.67 10.21 5.18
N LEU A 10 -3.29 8.94 5.05
CA LEU A 10 -2.56 8.21 6.07
C LEU A 10 -1.18 7.82 5.55
N ILE A 11 -0.21 7.74 6.46
CA ILE A 11 1.11 7.24 6.14
C ILE A 11 1.54 6.22 7.21
N SER A 12 2.12 5.12 6.75
CA SER A 12 2.63 4.08 7.66
C SER A 12 3.97 4.48 8.26
N THR A 13 4.19 4.12 9.53
CA THR A 13 5.51 4.25 10.16
C THR A 13 6.59 3.47 9.40
N ILE A 14 6.21 2.41 8.68
CA ILE A 14 7.14 1.66 7.82
C ILE A 14 7.64 2.56 6.68
N SER A 15 6.73 3.28 6.02
CA SER A 15 7.09 4.20 4.93
C SER A 15 7.95 5.35 5.44
N ILE A 16 7.65 5.87 6.64
CA ILE A 16 8.46 6.90 7.27
C ILE A 16 9.87 6.37 7.54
N ALA A 17 9.99 5.15 8.06
CA ALA A 17 11.29 4.54 8.33
C ALA A 17 12.12 4.38 7.04
N GLU A 18 11.50 3.94 5.96
CA GLU A 18 12.18 3.81 4.67
C GLU A 18 12.67 5.17 4.15
N TYR A 19 11.84 6.19 4.26
CA TYR A 19 12.21 7.55 3.85
C TYR A 19 13.41 8.07 4.64
N CYS A 20 13.44 7.80 5.96
CA CYS A 20 14.50 8.28 6.84
C CYS A 20 15.86 7.62 6.59
N ILE A 21 15.93 6.57 5.76
CA ILE A 21 17.21 5.98 5.37
C ILE A 21 18.03 6.96 4.54
N GLY A 22 17.39 7.71 3.66
CA GLY A 22 18.08 8.67 2.78
C GLY A 22 17.60 10.11 2.89
N GLY A 23 16.60 10.38 3.70
CA GLY A 23 16.00 11.70 3.84
C GLY A 23 15.82 12.10 5.28
N ASP A 24 15.35 13.32 5.49
CA ASP A 24 15.10 13.87 6.81
C ASP A 24 13.60 13.87 7.09
N ILE A 25 13.19 13.44 8.27
CA ILE A 25 11.79 13.40 8.67
C ILE A 25 11.12 14.78 8.55
N HIS A 26 11.88 15.86 8.71
CA HIS A 26 11.34 17.22 8.62
C HIS A 26 10.93 17.59 7.19
N GLU A 27 11.36 16.83 6.19
CA GLU A 27 10.96 17.04 4.80
C GLU A 27 9.55 16.47 4.52
N LEU A 28 9.01 15.62 5.39
CA LEU A 28 7.70 15.02 5.21
C LEU A 28 6.59 15.95 5.70
N PRO A 29 5.48 16.09 4.95
CA PRO A 29 4.36 16.96 5.34
C PRO A 29 3.45 16.28 6.38
N LEU A 30 4.00 15.90 7.53
CA LEU A 30 3.28 15.09 8.53
C LEU A 30 2.08 15.81 9.14
N LYS A 31 2.02 17.15 9.05
CA LYS A 31 0.88 17.93 9.53
C LYS A 31 -0.42 17.59 8.80
N ASN A 32 -0.31 17.15 7.55
CA ASN A 32 -1.46 16.83 6.70
C ASN A 32 -1.71 15.34 6.59
N LEU A 33 -1.00 14.52 7.36
CA LEU A 33 -1.06 13.08 7.30
C LEU A 33 -1.36 12.50 8.68
N GLN A 34 -2.18 11.45 8.70
CA GLN A 34 -2.37 10.64 9.89
C GLN A 34 -1.33 9.53 9.89
N ILE A 35 -0.62 9.37 10.99
CA ILE A 35 0.44 8.36 11.09
C ILE A 35 -0.16 7.08 11.63
N VAL A 36 0.04 5.97 10.90
CA VAL A 36 -0.46 4.65 11.28
C VAL A 36 0.71 3.77 11.72
N PRO A 37 0.80 3.43 13.02
CA PRO A 37 1.85 2.55 13.50
C PRO A 37 1.58 1.10 13.07
N PHE A 38 2.67 0.35 12.86
CA PHE A 38 2.57 -1.07 12.52
C PHE A 38 2.38 -1.88 13.80
N ASN A 39 1.22 -2.52 13.94
CA ASN A 39 0.81 -3.21 15.15
C ASN A 39 0.80 -4.74 14.97
N LEU A 40 0.45 -5.46 16.03
CA LEU A 40 0.44 -6.92 16.03
C LEU A 40 -0.55 -7.50 15.01
N ASN A 41 -1.75 -6.93 14.90
CA ASN A 41 -2.73 -7.37 13.91
C ASN A 41 -2.20 -7.18 12.47
N HIS A 42 -1.46 -6.11 12.24
CA HIS A 42 -0.80 -5.88 10.95
C HIS A 42 0.27 -6.94 10.67
N ALA A 43 1.05 -7.29 11.68
CA ALA A 43 2.08 -8.31 11.55
C ALA A 43 1.49 -9.67 11.19
N GLN A 44 0.37 -10.03 11.81
CA GLN A 44 -0.31 -11.30 11.55
C GLN A 44 -0.85 -11.33 10.11
N ARG A 45 -1.50 -10.27 9.67
CA ARG A 45 -2.03 -10.18 8.30
C ARG A 45 -0.91 -10.14 7.26
N THR A 46 0.22 -9.52 7.60
CA THR A 46 1.42 -9.54 6.76
C THR A 46 1.86 -10.96 6.46
N GLY A 47 1.90 -11.80 7.49
CA GLY A 47 2.28 -13.21 7.31
C GLY A 47 1.38 -13.93 6.32
N GLU A 48 0.07 -13.70 6.40
CA GLU A 48 -0.89 -14.29 5.48
C GLU A 48 -0.66 -13.81 4.03
N PHE A 49 -0.49 -12.51 3.85
CA PHE A 49 -0.26 -11.92 2.52
C PHE A 49 1.09 -12.36 1.92
N ALA A 50 2.14 -12.34 2.73
CA ALA A 50 3.46 -12.72 2.28
C ALA A 50 3.50 -14.17 1.84
N LYS A 51 2.83 -15.05 2.58
CA LYS A 51 2.74 -16.47 2.24
C LYS A 51 2.13 -16.67 0.85
N ILE A 52 1.04 -15.98 0.58
CA ILE A 52 0.36 -16.05 -0.72
C ILE A 52 1.29 -15.53 -1.84
N ALA A 53 1.94 -14.38 -1.61
CA ALA A 53 2.81 -13.77 -2.60
C ALA A 53 4.04 -14.64 -2.90
N PHE A 54 4.67 -15.22 -1.89
CA PHE A 54 5.82 -16.11 -2.08
C PHE A 54 5.42 -17.39 -2.80
N GLN A 55 4.25 -17.94 -2.50
CA GLN A 55 3.74 -19.11 -3.23
C GLN A 55 3.54 -18.79 -4.70
N ALA A 56 2.98 -17.63 -5.01
CA ALA A 56 2.80 -17.18 -6.40
C ALA A 56 4.14 -16.98 -7.11
N LYS A 57 5.13 -16.42 -6.42
CA LYS A 57 6.47 -16.24 -6.97
C LYS A 57 7.13 -17.57 -7.29
N ASN A 58 7.04 -18.53 -6.37
CA ASN A 58 7.63 -19.85 -6.54
C ASN A 58 6.95 -20.63 -7.67
N ALA A 59 5.65 -20.40 -7.88
CA ALA A 59 4.89 -21.01 -8.97
C ALA A 59 5.06 -20.30 -10.32
N GLY A 60 5.80 -19.18 -10.36
CA GLY A 60 6.00 -18.40 -11.58
C GLY A 60 4.86 -17.46 -11.93
N SER A 61 3.82 -17.37 -11.09
CA SER A 61 2.66 -16.49 -11.32
C SER A 61 2.94 -15.04 -10.95
N LEU A 62 3.97 -14.79 -10.14
CA LEU A 62 4.39 -13.46 -9.72
C LEU A 62 5.87 -13.27 -10.07
N GLN A 63 6.15 -12.26 -10.90
CA GLN A 63 7.51 -11.91 -11.28
C GLN A 63 7.83 -10.53 -10.73
N VAL A 64 8.68 -10.49 -9.71
CA VAL A 64 9.20 -9.26 -9.12
C VAL A 64 10.72 -9.30 -9.14
N ASN A 65 11.33 -8.15 -9.39
CA ASN A 65 12.78 -8.06 -9.60
C ASN A 65 13.58 -8.20 -8.31
N GLU A 66 13.03 -7.78 -7.18
CA GLU A 66 13.72 -7.80 -5.89
C GLU A 66 12.98 -8.66 -4.89
N ARG A 67 13.74 -9.54 -4.19
CA ARG A 67 13.16 -10.42 -3.16
C ARG A 67 12.54 -9.64 -2.00
N LYS A 68 13.05 -8.44 -1.72
CA LYS A 68 12.61 -7.62 -0.59
C LYS A 68 11.25 -6.96 -0.83
N ILE A 69 10.79 -6.89 -2.07
CA ILE A 69 9.52 -6.25 -2.41
C ILE A 69 8.36 -6.95 -1.71
N ILE A 70 8.34 -8.28 -1.71
CA ILE A 70 7.23 -9.03 -1.11
C ILE A 70 7.07 -8.72 0.38
N PRO A 71 8.11 -8.86 1.24
CA PRO A 71 7.94 -8.56 2.65
C PRO A 71 7.60 -7.10 2.94
N ASN A 72 8.19 -6.17 2.21
CA ASN A 72 7.94 -4.75 2.44
C ASN A 72 6.54 -4.34 2.02
N ASP A 73 6.11 -4.74 0.82
CA ASP A 73 4.81 -4.40 0.29
C ASP A 73 3.68 -5.06 1.07
N THR A 74 3.86 -6.33 1.47
CA THR A 74 2.83 -7.02 2.22
C THR A 74 2.60 -6.43 3.60
N LYS A 75 3.61 -5.83 4.23
CA LYS A 75 3.43 -5.08 5.47
C LYS A 75 2.51 -3.88 5.29
N LEU A 76 2.72 -3.11 4.22
CA LEU A 76 1.91 -1.94 3.92
C LEU A 76 0.50 -2.34 3.51
N PHE A 77 0.35 -3.38 2.72
CA PHE A 77 -0.94 -3.90 2.32
C PHE A 77 -1.73 -4.44 3.51
N ALA A 78 -1.05 -5.11 4.44
CA ALA A 78 -1.68 -5.62 5.65
C ALA A 78 -2.21 -4.48 6.52
N GLN A 79 -1.45 -3.39 6.66
CA GLN A 79 -1.95 -2.21 7.36
C GLN A 79 -3.19 -1.64 6.70
N ALA A 80 -3.15 -1.46 5.38
CA ALA A 80 -4.28 -0.93 4.64
C ALA A 80 -5.53 -1.82 4.79
N ASP A 81 -5.34 -3.13 4.81
CA ASP A 81 -6.45 -4.07 4.95
C ASP A 81 -7.03 -4.10 6.36
N CYS A 82 -6.20 -3.95 7.39
CA CYS A 82 -6.65 -3.98 8.79
C CYS A 82 -7.25 -2.66 9.26
N GLU A 83 -6.88 -1.54 8.65
CA GLU A 83 -7.41 -0.23 9.03
C GLU A 83 -8.77 0.01 8.38
N LYS A 84 -9.81 0.12 9.21
CA LYS A 84 -11.20 0.21 8.72
C LYS A 84 -11.46 1.42 7.84
N SER A 85 -10.77 2.51 8.08
CA SER A 85 -10.98 3.76 7.35
C SER A 85 -10.27 3.82 6.00
N VAL A 86 -9.38 2.87 5.71
CA VAL A 86 -8.62 2.86 4.46
C VAL A 86 -9.46 2.27 3.34
N GLU A 87 -9.67 3.06 2.29
CA GLU A 87 -10.36 2.62 1.08
C GLU A 87 -9.39 2.42 -0.08
N PHE A 88 -8.32 3.22 -0.12
CA PHE A 88 -7.39 3.23 -1.25
C PHE A 88 -5.94 3.17 -0.77
N TYR A 89 -5.12 2.49 -1.55
CA TYR A 89 -3.67 2.45 -1.39
C TYR A 89 -3.03 3.10 -2.61
N LEU A 90 -2.25 4.15 -2.39
CA LEU A 90 -1.66 4.93 -3.47
C LEU A 90 -0.19 4.58 -3.62
N SER A 91 0.23 4.25 -4.83
CA SER A 91 1.64 3.97 -5.12
C SER A 91 1.93 4.20 -6.60
N SER A 92 3.14 4.64 -6.88
CA SER A 92 3.66 4.71 -8.25
C SER A 92 4.51 3.50 -8.62
N ASP A 93 4.62 2.53 -7.73
CA ASP A 93 5.49 1.36 -7.89
C ASP A 93 4.76 0.25 -8.64
N THR A 94 5.24 -0.06 -9.84
CA THR A 94 4.68 -1.12 -10.70
C THR A 94 4.87 -2.50 -10.08
N GLU A 95 5.98 -2.73 -9.37
CA GLU A 95 6.23 -4.01 -8.71
C GLU A 95 5.24 -4.25 -7.57
N SER A 96 4.92 -3.20 -6.80
CA SER A 96 3.88 -3.27 -5.76
C SER A 96 2.52 -3.64 -6.35
N GLN A 97 2.19 -3.09 -7.52
CA GLN A 97 0.93 -3.40 -8.19
C GLN A 97 0.84 -4.88 -8.56
N LYS A 98 1.94 -5.48 -8.98
CA LYS A 98 1.98 -6.92 -9.30
C LYS A 98 1.66 -7.76 -8.07
N VAL A 99 2.23 -7.41 -6.93
CA VAL A 99 1.95 -8.10 -5.65
C VAL A 99 0.47 -7.93 -5.28
N TYR A 100 -0.06 -6.71 -5.37
CA TYR A 100 -1.47 -6.44 -5.07
C TYR A 100 -2.40 -7.28 -5.95
N ASN A 101 -2.11 -7.41 -7.23
CA ASN A 101 -2.96 -8.16 -8.16
C ASN A 101 -3.07 -9.63 -7.77
N ILE A 102 -1.98 -10.22 -7.27
CA ILE A 102 -2.01 -11.59 -6.75
C ILE A 102 -2.88 -11.67 -5.50
N LEU A 103 -2.74 -10.72 -4.56
CA LEU A 103 -3.52 -10.68 -3.33
C LEU A 103 -5.00 -10.47 -3.61
N LYS A 104 -5.33 -9.63 -4.59
CA LYS A 104 -6.71 -9.36 -4.98
C LYS A 104 -7.45 -10.65 -5.38
N ASN A 105 -6.77 -11.53 -6.09
CA ASN A 105 -7.36 -12.78 -6.56
C ASN A 105 -7.44 -13.85 -5.46
N LYS A 106 -6.51 -13.85 -4.50
CA LYS A 106 -6.37 -14.94 -3.53
C LYS A 106 -6.88 -14.61 -2.13
N ALA A 107 -6.80 -13.35 -1.71
CA ALA A 107 -7.08 -12.92 -0.34
C ALA A 107 -8.16 -11.84 -0.25
N THR A 108 -8.60 -11.30 -1.37
CA THR A 108 -9.65 -10.26 -1.45
C THR A 108 -9.45 -9.13 -0.43
N PRO A 109 -8.35 -8.34 -0.52
CA PRO A 109 -8.16 -7.21 0.37
C PRO A 109 -9.28 -6.19 0.19
N LYS A 110 -9.67 -5.51 1.27
CA LYS A 110 -10.81 -4.58 1.24
C LYS A 110 -10.50 -3.24 0.57
N PHE A 111 -9.23 -2.91 0.39
CA PHE A 111 -8.81 -1.65 -0.22
C PHE A 111 -8.54 -1.84 -1.71
N GLN A 112 -8.55 -0.73 -2.45
CA GLN A 112 -8.20 -0.70 -3.87
C GLN A 112 -6.82 -0.08 -4.04
N PHE A 113 -6.04 -0.66 -4.97
CA PHE A 113 -4.73 -0.11 -5.33
C PHE A 113 -4.93 0.91 -6.46
N ILE A 114 -4.36 2.10 -6.29
CA ILE A 114 -4.38 3.14 -7.31
C ILE A 114 -2.95 3.48 -7.69
N HIS A 115 -2.62 3.28 -8.96
CA HIS A 115 -1.32 3.65 -9.50
C HIS A 115 -1.29 5.16 -9.75
N LEU A 116 -0.34 5.86 -9.13
CA LEU A 116 -0.29 7.33 -9.18
C LEU A 116 -0.04 7.91 -10.57
N ASN A 117 0.43 7.10 -11.52
CA ASN A 117 0.60 7.53 -12.91
C ASN A 117 -0.71 7.52 -13.70
N THR A 118 -1.78 6.96 -13.13
CA THR A 118 -3.10 7.00 -13.76
C THR A 118 -3.74 8.35 -13.47
N PRO A 119 -4.22 9.09 -14.50
CA PRO A 119 -4.90 10.37 -14.26
C PRO A 119 -6.07 10.20 -13.30
N TYR A 120 -6.21 11.12 -12.33
CA TYR A 120 -7.24 10.98 -11.31
C TYR A 120 -8.65 11.00 -11.88
N ASN A 121 -8.88 11.68 -13.00
CA ASN A 121 -10.20 11.73 -13.63
C ASN A 121 -10.62 10.37 -14.21
N GLU A 122 -9.69 9.51 -14.57
CA GLU A 122 -10.00 8.13 -14.98
C GLU A 122 -10.33 7.26 -13.77
N THR A 123 -9.69 7.51 -12.63
CA THR A 123 -9.85 6.71 -11.42
C THR A 123 -11.02 7.18 -10.58
N PHE A 124 -11.18 8.48 -10.42
CA PHE A 124 -12.14 9.10 -9.53
C PHE A 124 -13.24 9.87 -10.25
N GLY A 125 -13.35 9.75 -11.58
CA GLY A 125 -14.27 10.55 -12.37
C GLY A 125 -15.72 10.49 -11.89
N VAL A 126 -16.17 9.31 -11.45
CA VAL A 126 -17.52 9.13 -10.91
C VAL A 126 -17.65 9.71 -9.50
N LEU A 127 -16.56 9.73 -8.75
CA LEU A 127 -16.53 10.23 -7.37
C LEU A 127 -16.38 11.75 -7.31
N ASP A 128 -15.98 12.36 -8.40
CA ASP A 128 -15.74 13.79 -8.50
C ASP A 128 -17.03 14.59 -8.73
N LEU A 129 -18.13 13.92 -8.62
CA LEU A 129 -19.44 14.53 -8.73
C LEU A 129 -19.83 15.22 -7.44
#